data_0854f6a55dcbaa82843b2448778e8fb3
#
_entry.id   0854f6a55dcbaa82843b2448778e8fb3
#
_cell.length_a   1.000
_cell.length_b   1.000
_cell.length_c   1.000
_cell.angle_alpha   90.00
_cell.angle_beta   90.00
_cell.angle_gamma   90.00
#
_symmetry.space_group_name_H-M   'P 1'
#
loop_
_entity.id
_entity.type
_entity.pdbx_description
1 polymer ?
#
loop_
_entity_poly.entity_id
_entity_poly.type
_entity_poly.pdbx_seq_one_letter_code
_entity_poly.pdbx_strand_id
1 'polypeptide(L)'
;MTVLGFCIIFIATTAGAALVFLFKGELSGKLNTLFLGFASGVMVAASVWSLLIPSIEGAEETYGALSFLPAVTGFLLGGAFLVLIDKLVPHLHKGTNEEEGLKSRLNKPAKLFLAVTIHNIPEGLAVGFAFGAAAALGEQGAFVSALGLAVGMAIQNFPEGAAVSLPMKTATGSRSKAFLYGMGSGAVEPVFAVIGYFLAANLTTAQPWFLAFAAGAMIFVVVEDLIPDAHLSEHPHFGTWGAMLGFAMMMALDVALG
;
A
#
# COMPACT_ATOMS: atom_id res chain seq x y z
N MET A 1 -3.24 2.20 20.37
CA MET A 1 -3.55 2.51 18.95
C MET A 1 -2.55 1.85 18.00
N THR A 2 -1.24 1.95 18.21
CA THR A 2 -0.19 1.43 17.31
C THR A 2 -0.36 -0.05 16.94
N VAL A 3 -0.46 -0.95 17.94
CA VAL A 3 -0.66 -2.39 17.67
C VAL A 3 -1.96 -2.65 16.90
N LEU A 4 -3.03 -1.90 17.22
CA LEU A 4 -4.30 -2.00 16.49
C LEU A 4 -4.12 -1.60 15.02
N GLY A 5 -3.40 -0.48 14.75
CA GLY A 5 -3.11 -0.03 13.38
C GLY A 5 -2.34 -1.08 12.58
N PHE A 6 -1.31 -1.71 13.18
CA PHE A 6 -0.53 -2.75 12.51
C PHE A 6 -1.33 -4.04 12.27
N CYS A 7 -2.23 -4.37 13.18
CA CYS A 7 -3.07 -5.57 13.03
C CYS A 7 -4.18 -5.36 12.01
N ILE A 8 -4.81 -4.18 11.95
CA ILE A 8 -6.01 -3.96 11.15
C ILE A 8 -5.70 -4.06 9.65
N ILE A 9 -4.55 -3.58 9.18
CA ILE A 9 -4.13 -3.69 7.78
C ILE A 9 -4.02 -5.16 7.37
N PHE A 10 -3.27 -5.97 8.11
CA PHE A 10 -3.12 -7.40 7.85
C PHE A 10 -4.44 -8.18 7.98
N ILE A 11 -5.28 -7.86 8.98
CA ILE A 11 -6.59 -8.51 9.17
C ILE A 11 -7.49 -8.22 7.97
N ALA A 12 -7.46 -7.01 7.43
CA ALA A 12 -8.26 -6.62 6.27
C ALA A 12 -7.83 -7.39 5.01
N THR A 13 -6.51 -7.46 4.71
CA THR A 13 -5.97 -8.29 3.61
C THR A 13 -6.36 -9.75 3.77
N THR A 14 -6.23 -10.28 5.00
CA THR A 14 -6.60 -11.66 5.32
C THR A 14 -8.10 -11.91 5.14
N ALA A 15 -8.95 -10.98 5.58
CA ALA A 15 -10.40 -11.06 5.43
C ALA A 15 -10.81 -11.02 3.95
N GLY A 16 -10.17 -10.16 3.16
CA GLY A 16 -10.33 -10.14 1.71
C GLY A 16 -9.93 -11.45 1.05
N ALA A 17 -8.78 -12.00 1.43
CA ALA A 17 -8.31 -13.29 0.96
C ALA A 17 -9.29 -14.43 1.30
N ALA A 18 -9.98 -14.36 2.45
CA ALA A 18 -10.96 -15.37 2.87
C ALA A 18 -12.21 -15.42 1.96
N LEU A 19 -12.46 -14.40 1.14
CA LEU A 19 -13.54 -14.42 0.15
C LEU A 19 -13.42 -15.59 -0.84
N VAL A 20 -12.23 -16.15 -1.02
CA VAL A 20 -12.00 -17.34 -1.85
C VAL A 20 -12.82 -18.57 -1.39
N PHE A 21 -13.22 -18.63 -0.13
CA PHE A 21 -14.06 -19.69 0.39
C PHE A 21 -15.54 -19.50 0.04
N LEU A 22 -15.98 -18.25 -0.14
CA LEU A 22 -17.36 -17.88 -0.43
C LEU A 22 -17.64 -17.86 -1.94
N PHE A 23 -16.72 -17.33 -2.73
CA PHE A 23 -16.93 -17.19 -4.18
C PHE A 23 -16.50 -18.45 -4.94
N LYS A 24 -17.29 -18.81 -5.97
CA LYS A 24 -16.99 -19.97 -6.84
C LYS A 24 -16.03 -19.63 -7.98
N GLY A 25 -15.95 -18.38 -8.39
CA GLY A 25 -15.14 -17.86 -9.50
C GLY A 25 -14.34 -16.63 -9.11
N GLU A 26 -13.71 -16.00 -10.10
CA GLU A 26 -13.06 -14.70 -9.97
C GLU A 26 -14.10 -13.58 -9.81
N LEU A 27 -13.66 -12.40 -9.36
CA LEU A 27 -14.51 -11.21 -9.34
C LEU A 27 -14.92 -10.85 -10.77
N SER A 28 -16.12 -10.29 -10.93
CA SER A 28 -16.51 -9.75 -12.23
C SER A 28 -15.51 -8.65 -12.65
N GLY A 29 -15.23 -8.53 -13.96
CA GLY A 29 -14.30 -7.53 -14.46
C GLY A 29 -14.62 -6.11 -13.94
N LYS A 30 -15.91 -5.73 -13.94
CA LYS A 30 -16.38 -4.44 -13.38
C LYS A 30 -15.98 -4.23 -11.91
N LEU A 31 -16.20 -5.24 -11.08
CA LEU A 31 -15.93 -5.13 -9.65
C LEU A 31 -14.42 -5.12 -9.37
N ASN A 32 -13.65 -5.92 -10.09
CA ASN A 32 -12.20 -5.92 -10.00
C ASN A 32 -11.61 -4.54 -10.39
N THR A 33 -12.07 -3.98 -11.52
CA THR A 33 -11.67 -2.65 -11.99
C THR A 33 -12.04 -1.55 -11.00
N LEU A 34 -13.25 -1.62 -10.41
CA LEU A 34 -13.69 -0.67 -9.38
C LEU A 34 -12.77 -0.75 -8.14
N PHE A 35 -12.40 -1.94 -7.70
CA PHE A 35 -11.55 -2.15 -6.54
C PHE A 35 -10.11 -1.69 -6.76
N LEU A 36 -9.52 -1.97 -7.93
CA LEU A 36 -8.19 -1.47 -8.28
C LEU A 36 -8.16 0.06 -8.35
N GLY A 37 -9.17 0.65 -9.00
CA GLY A 37 -9.32 2.11 -8.98
C GLY A 37 -9.47 2.65 -7.57
N PHE A 38 -10.33 2.05 -6.75
CA PHE A 38 -10.55 2.49 -5.37
C PHE A 38 -9.27 2.45 -4.55
N ALA A 39 -8.50 1.36 -4.62
CA ALA A 39 -7.22 1.24 -3.95
C ALA A 39 -6.24 2.33 -4.41
N SER A 40 -6.13 2.56 -5.74
CA SER A 40 -5.27 3.63 -6.27
C SER A 40 -5.65 5.01 -5.73
N GLY A 41 -6.95 5.31 -5.64
CA GLY A 41 -7.44 6.58 -5.10
C GLY A 41 -7.11 6.77 -3.62
N VAL A 42 -7.31 5.72 -2.79
CA VAL A 42 -6.95 5.73 -1.37
C VAL A 42 -5.45 5.98 -1.20
N MET A 43 -4.61 5.24 -1.93
CA MET A 43 -3.15 5.36 -1.83
C MET A 43 -2.65 6.74 -2.26
N VAL A 44 -3.22 7.35 -3.33
CA VAL A 44 -2.86 8.72 -3.73
C VAL A 44 -3.22 9.72 -2.64
N ALA A 45 -4.43 9.65 -2.09
CA ALA A 45 -4.85 10.58 -1.02
C ALA A 45 -3.98 10.40 0.23
N ALA A 46 -3.76 9.18 0.70
CA ALA A 46 -2.88 8.87 1.84
C ALA A 46 -1.46 9.39 1.62
N SER A 47 -0.90 9.20 0.42
CA SER A 47 0.44 9.71 0.09
C SER A 47 0.53 11.23 0.22
N VAL A 48 -0.53 11.96 -0.11
CA VAL A 48 -0.54 13.42 -0.02
C VAL A 48 -0.79 13.89 1.41
N TRP A 49 -1.94 13.52 2.00
CA TRP A 49 -2.37 14.08 3.30
C TRP A 49 -1.67 13.45 4.49
N SER A 50 -1.54 12.13 4.52
CA SER A 50 -0.95 11.45 5.69
C SER A 50 0.58 11.39 5.66
N LEU A 51 1.23 11.62 4.50
CA LEU A 51 2.68 11.44 4.39
C LEU A 51 3.42 12.68 3.86
N LEU A 52 3.07 13.22 2.67
CA LEU A 52 3.81 14.34 2.08
C LEU A 52 3.57 15.67 2.82
N ILE A 53 2.33 15.98 3.19
CA ILE A 53 2.04 17.20 3.95
C ILE A 53 2.75 17.15 5.31
N PRO A 54 2.62 16.10 6.15
CA PRO A 54 3.38 16.01 7.40
C PRO A 54 4.90 15.99 7.22
N SER A 55 5.40 15.45 6.09
CA SER A 55 6.83 15.50 5.76
C SER A 55 7.31 16.95 5.58
N ILE A 56 6.57 17.77 4.83
CA ILE A 56 6.91 19.18 4.57
C ILE A 56 6.81 19.99 5.87
N GLU A 57 5.70 19.87 6.59
CA GLU A 57 5.46 20.57 7.86
C GLU A 57 6.51 20.22 8.92
N GLY A 58 6.81 18.92 9.08
CA GLY A 58 7.83 18.45 10.02
C GLY A 58 9.26 18.88 9.65
N ALA A 59 9.49 19.32 8.41
CA ALA A 59 10.78 19.82 7.96
C ALA A 59 10.94 21.33 8.16
N GLU A 60 9.86 22.09 8.40
CA GLU A 60 9.89 23.55 8.43
C GLU A 60 10.84 24.11 9.50
N GLU A 61 10.82 23.56 10.72
CA GLU A 61 11.66 24.01 11.82
C GLU A 61 13.16 23.85 11.49
N THR A 62 13.53 22.76 10.80
CA THR A 62 14.94 22.45 10.52
C THR A 62 15.44 23.11 9.21
N TYR A 63 14.60 23.17 8.18
CA TYR A 63 15.00 23.56 6.82
C TYR A 63 14.42 24.91 6.37
N GLY A 64 13.46 25.51 7.11
CA GLY A 64 12.84 26.79 6.76
C GLY A 64 12.27 26.79 5.35
N ALA A 65 12.70 27.75 4.51
CA ALA A 65 12.27 27.86 3.11
C ALA A 65 12.62 26.64 2.22
N LEU A 66 13.49 25.76 2.69
CA LEU A 66 13.92 24.54 2.00
C LEU A 66 13.23 23.28 2.54
N SER A 67 12.14 23.41 3.31
CA SER A 67 11.37 22.31 3.87
C SER A 67 10.86 21.29 2.82
N PHE A 68 10.72 21.72 1.57
CA PHE A 68 10.38 20.83 0.46
C PHE A 68 11.49 19.85 0.06
N LEU A 69 12.75 20.09 0.43
CA LEU A 69 13.87 19.23 0.03
C LEU A 69 13.77 17.80 0.56
N PRO A 70 13.52 17.56 1.87
CA PRO A 70 13.25 16.20 2.36
C PRO A 70 12.09 15.53 1.64
N ALA A 71 11.01 16.27 1.40
CA ALA A 71 9.83 15.74 0.72
C ALA A 71 10.14 15.31 -0.73
N VAL A 72 10.75 16.19 -1.54
CA VAL A 72 11.08 15.90 -2.94
C VAL A 72 12.09 14.76 -3.05
N THR A 73 13.17 14.82 -2.27
CA THR A 73 14.23 13.81 -2.38
C THR A 73 13.81 12.47 -1.78
N GLY A 74 13.12 12.46 -0.63
CA GLY A 74 12.56 11.25 -0.04
C GLY A 74 11.59 10.57 -0.99
N PHE A 75 10.68 11.33 -1.60
CA PHE A 75 9.72 10.84 -2.59
C PHE A 75 10.42 10.14 -3.79
N LEU A 76 11.43 10.80 -4.38
CA LEU A 76 12.17 10.19 -5.49
C LEU A 76 12.98 8.95 -5.06
N LEU A 77 13.53 8.96 -3.85
CA LEU A 77 14.22 7.79 -3.29
C LEU A 77 13.27 6.61 -3.05
N GLY A 78 12.02 6.87 -2.64
CA GLY A 78 10.99 5.83 -2.50
C GLY A 78 10.67 5.15 -3.82
N GLY A 79 10.46 5.92 -4.89
CA GLY A 79 10.29 5.37 -6.24
C GLY A 79 11.53 4.60 -6.72
N ALA A 80 12.74 5.18 -6.53
CA ALA A 80 13.98 4.50 -6.90
C ALA A 80 14.20 3.18 -6.14
N PHE A 81 13.77 3.11 -4.89
CA PHE A 81 13.78 1.89 -4.09
C PHE A 81 12.92 0.81 -4.72
N LEU A 82 11.70 1.13 -5.16
CA LEU A 82 10.82 0.17 -5.82
C LEU A 82 11.44 -0.33 -7.14
N VAL A 83 11.96 0.57 -7.98
CA VAL A 83 12.70 0.18 -9.20
C VAL A 83 13.84 -0.80 -8.88
N LEU A 84 14.54 -0.60 -7.75
CA LEU A 84 15.60 -1.51 -7.33
C LEU A 84 15.04 -2.88 -6.92
N ILE A 85 13.96 -2.91 -6.15
CA ILE A 85 13.30 -4.16 -5.73
C ILE A 85 12.78 -4.92 -6.95
N ASP A 86 12.14 -4.24 -7.90
CA ASP A 86 11.61 -4.83 -9.13
C ASP A 86 12.70 -5.49 -9.97
N LYS A 87 13.89 -4.90 -10.01
CA LYS A 87 15.06 -5.50 -10.68
C LYS A 87 15.66 -6.70 -9.95
N LEU A 88 15.48 -6.79 -8.64
CA LEU A 88 16.08 -7.84 -7.82
C LEU A 88 15.15 -9.03 -7.57
N VAL A 89 13.86 -8.78 -7.38
CA VAL A 89 12.89 -9.81 -7.02
C VAL A 89 12.19 -10.34 -8.28
N PRO A 90 12.26 -11.66 -8.55
CA PRO A 90 11.58 -12.24 -9.68
C PRO A 90 10.07 -12.21 -9.48
N HIS A 91 9.36 -11.38 -10.23
CA HIS A 91 7.91 -11.24 -10.16
C HIS A 91 7.26 -11.13 -11.55
N LEU A 92 5.93 -11.05 -11.60
CA LEU A 92 5.16 -11.03 -12.82
C LEU A 92 4.05 -9.99 -12.68
N HIS A 93 3.98 -9.03 -13.59
CA HIS A 93 2.86 -8.10 -13.66
C HIS A 93 1.59 -8.79 -14.15
N LYS A 94 0.47 -8.51 -13.46
CA LYS A 94 -0.80 -9.22 -13.68
C LYS A 94 -1.38 -8.99 -15.08
N GLY A 95 -1.22 -7.78 -15.61
CA GLY A 95 -1.81 -7.36 -16.90
C GLY A 95 -1.04 -7.80 -18.14
N THR A 96 0.29 -7.77 -18.13
CA THR A 96 1.15 -7.98 -19.30
C THR A 96 1.70 -9.40 -19.44
N ASN A 97 1.75 -10.18 -18.35
CA ASN A 97 2.51 -11.43 -18.23
C ASN A 97 4.02 -11.25 -18.48
N GLU A 98 4.52 -10.02 -18.41
CA GLU A 98 5.95 -9.74 -18.48
C GLU A 98 6.62 -10.17 -17.19
N GLU A 99 7.77 -10.84 -17.32
CA GLU A 99 8.57 -11.28 -16.19
C GLU A 99 9.63 -10.22 -15.92
N GLU A 100 9.65 -9.72 -14.68
CA GLU A 100 10.67 -8.80 -14.21
C GLU A 100 11.55 -9.41 -13.13
N GLY A 101 12.65 -8.72 -12.81
CA GLY A 101 13.61 -9.14 -11.82
C GLY A 101 14.61 -10.17 -12.34
N LEU A 102 15.30 -10.80 -11.40
CA LEU A 102 16.31 -11.82 -11.70
C LEU A 102 15.65 -13.08 -12.26
N LYS A 103 16.27 -13.68 -13.28
CA LYS A 103 15.79 -14.95 -13.87
C LYS A 103 15.59 -16.00 -12.79
N SER A 104 14.37 -16.56 -12.72
CA SER A 104 13.97 -17.49 -11.68
C SER A 104 13.20 -18.67 -12.25
N ARG A 105 13.31 -19.83 -11.59
CA ARG A 105 12.51 -21.04 -11.89
C ARG A 105 11.20 -21.08 -11.10
N LEU A 106 10.80 -19.99 -10.45
CA LEU A 106 9.54 -19.89 -9.74
C LEU A 106 8.38 -20.06 -10.72
N ASN A 107 7.33 -20.75 -10.28
CA ASN A 107 6.10 -20.88 -11.07
C ASN A 107 5.30 -19.57 -11.07
N LYS A 108 4.38 -19.44 -12.03
CA LYS A 108 3.55 -18.23 -12.19
C LYS A 108 2.83 -17.80 -10.90
N PRO A 109 2.18 -18.69 -10.10
CA PRO A 109 1.59 -18.29 -8.83
C PRO A 109 2.57 -17.65 -7.84
N ALA A 110 3.78 -18.20 -7.72
CA ALA A 110 4.79 -17.64 -6.82
C ALA A 110 5.27 -16.25 -7.27
N LYS A 111 5.43 -16.03 -8.57
CA LYS A 111 5.80 -14.71 -9.13
C LYS A 111 4.71 -13.66 -8.91
N LEU A 112 3.45 -14.01 -9.13
CA LEU A 112 2.31 -13.13 -8.84
C LEU A 112 2.19 -12.80 -7.34
N PHE A 113 2.46 -13.78 -6.48
CA PHE A 113 2.51 -13.58 -5.03
C PHE A 113 3.59 -12.58 -4.64
N LEU A 114 4.79 -12.71 -5.22
CA LEU A 114 5.90 -11.79 -4.94
C LEU A 114 5.59 -10.38 -5.40
N ALA A 115 4.96 -10.19 -6.56
CA ALA A 115 4.55 -8.88 -7.05
C ALA A 115 3.71 -8.15 -5.98
N VAL A 116 2.60 -8.75 -5.54
CA VAL A 116 1.74 -8.12 -4.53
C VAL A 116 2.44 -7.95 -3.18
N THR A 117 3.30 -8.91 -2.80
CA THR A 117 4.08 -8.79 -1.55
C THR A 117 5.00 -7.58 -1.57
N ILE A 118 5.62 -7.25 -2.72
CA ILE A 118 6.44 -6.05 -2.89
C ILE A 118 5.60 -4.78 -2.70
N HIS A 119 4.39 -4.74 -3.24
CA HIS A 119 3.48 -3.60 -3.12
C HIS A 119 3.05 -3.32 -1.68
N ASN A 120 2.91 -4.36 -0.86
CA ASN A 120 2.51 -4.24 0.54
C ASN A 120 3.65 -3.73 1.47
N ILE A 121 4.91 -3.73 1.00
CA ILE A 121 6.05 -3.19 1.76
C ILE A 121 5.90 -1.68 2.02
N PRO A 122 5.67 -0.82 1.00
CA PRO A 122 5.42 0.60 1.20
C PRO A 122 4.24 0.91 2.13
N GLU A 123 3.17 0.12 2.06
CA GLU A 123 1.99 0.28 2.90
C GLU A 123 2.30 0.05 4.37
N GLY A 124 2.99 -1.05 4.68
CA GLY A 124 3.47 -1.30 6.03
C GLY A 124 4.39 -0.20 6.53
N LEU A 125 5.37 0.23 5.71
CA LEU A 125 6.28 1.33 6.06
C LEU A 125 5.53 2.63 6.33
N ALA A 126 4.54 2.99 5.49
CA ALA A 126 3.75 4.21 5.64
C ALA A 126 3.04 4.26 7.00
N VAL A 127 2.31 3.19 7.34
CA VAL A 127 1.63 3.06 8.63
C VAL A 127 2.65 3.08 9.79
N GLY A 128 3.77 2.38 9.63
CA GLY A 128 4.85 2.35 10.62
C GLY A 128 5.46 3.73 10.86
N PHE A 129 5.81 4.45 9.81
CA PHE A 129 6.37 5.79 9.91
C PHE A 129 5.40 6.79 10.54
N ALA A 130 4.11 6.75 10.18
CA ALA A 130 3.09 7.61 10.78
C ALA A 130 2.96 7.37 12.29
N PHE A 131 2.84 6.12 12.73
CA PHE A 131 2.80 5.79 14.16
C PHE A 131 4.11 6.07 14.88
N GLY A 132 5.26 5.91 14.25
CA GLY A 132 6.57 6.23 14.80
C GLY A 132 6.75 7.73 14.99
N ALA A 133 6.32 8.54 14.04
CA ALA A 133 6.29 9.99 14.13
C ALA A 133 5.35 10.45 15.27
N ALA A 134 4.13 9.88 15.34
CA ALA A 134 3.19 10.15 16.41
C ALA A 134 3.77 9.81 17.80
N ALA A 135 4.51 8.71 17.91
CA ALA A 135 5.17 8.32 19.17
C ALA A 135 6.27 9.30 19.58
N ALA A 136 7.02 9.85 18.64
CA ALA A 136 8.04 10.84 18.90
C ALA A 136 7.44 12.19 19.34
N LEU A 137 6.30 12.60 18.77
CA LEU A 137 5.57 13.80 19.18
C LEU A 137 4.89 13.63 20.54
N GLY A 138 4.42 12.41 20.87
CA GLY A 138 3.71 12.13 22.11
C GLY A 138 2.29 12.72 22.19
N GLU A 139 1.77 13.24 21.09
CA GLU A 139 0.47 13.90 21.01
C GLU A 139 -0.64 12.92 20.60
N GLN A 140 -1.78 12.98 21.30
CA GLN A 140 -2.91 12.08 21.02
C GLN A 140 -3.47 12.29 19.60
N GLY A 141 -3.52 13.53 19.11
CA GLY A 141 -3.97 13.87 17.76
C GLY A 141 -3.14 13.13 16.70
N ALA A 142 -1.82 13.15 16.80
CA ALA A 142 -0.93 12.46 15.88
C ALA A 142 -1.20 10.93 15.82
N PHE A 143 -1.53 10.29 16.96
CA PHE A 143 -1.94 8.88 16.97
C PHE A 143 -3.30 8.65 16.32
N VAL A 144 -4.23 9.61 16.40
CA VAL A 144 -5.54 9.52 15.75
C VAL A 144 -5.38 9.64 14.24
N SER A 145 -4.55 10.59 13.75
CA SER A 145 -4.21 10.70 12.33
C SER A 145 -3.55 9.43 11.79
N ALA A 146 -2.55 8.89 12.51
CA ALA A 146 -1.90 7.63 12.13
C ALA A 146 -2.89 6.44 12.10
N LEU A 147 -3.89 6.43 12.99
CA LEU A 147 -4.96 5.43 12.95
C LEU A 147 -5.89 5.65 11.76
N GLY A 148 -6.19 6.90 11.40
CA GLY A 148 -6.94 7.26 10.19
C GLY A 148 -6.29 6.69 8.93
N LEU A 149 -4.97 6.88 8.78
CA LEU A 149 -4.19 6.26 7.71
C LEU A 149 -4.33 4.72 7.74
N ALA A 150 -4.13 4.08 8.90
CA ALA A 150 -4.22 2.62 9.00
C ALA A 150 -5.63 2.09 8.66
N VAL A 151 -6.70 2.82 9.01
CA VAL A 151 -8.07 2.48 8.65
C VAL A 151 -8.29 2.62 7.13
N GLY A 152 -7.82 3.71 6.53
CA GLY A 152 -7.87 3.90 5.09
C GLY A 152 -7.16 2.78 4.33
N MET A 153 -5.93 2.44 4.76
CA MET A 153 -5.16 1.31 4.22
C MET A 153 -5.92 -0.02 4.41
N ALA A 154 -6.49 -0.28 5.58
CA ALA A 154 -7.27 -1.50 5.82
C ALA A 154 -8.49 -1.63 4.88
N ILE A 155 -9.17 -0.52 4.57
CA ILE A 155 -10.32 -0.53 3.67
C ILE A 155 -9.90 -0.93 2.25
N GLN A 156 -8.78 -0.45 1.74
CA GLN A 156 -8.27 -0.82 0.41
C GLN A 156 -7.65 -2.22 0.39
N ASN A 157 -7.00 -2.66 1.46
CA ASN A 157 -6.39 -3.98 1.59
C ASN A 157 -7.42 -5.12 1.54
N PHE A 158 -8.66 -4.88 1.96
CA PHE A 158 -9.71 -5.90 1.85
C PHE A 158 -10.01 -6.30 0.39
N PRO A 159 -10.29 -5.38 -0.55
CA PRO A 159 -10.36 -5.72 -1.98
C PRO A 159 -9.08 -6.35 -2.53
N GLU A 160 -7.92 -5.89 -2.09
CA GLU A 160 -6.63 -6.38 -2.55
C GLU A 160 -6.39 -7.84 -2.18
N GLY A 161 -6.65 -8.24 -0.94
CA GLY A 161 -6.59 -9.65 -0.52
C GLY A 161 -7.47 -10.56 -1.35
N ALA A 162 -8.67 -10.09 -1.75
CA ALA A 162 -9.55 -10.81 -2.67
C ALA A 162 -8.97 -10.88 -4.09
N ALA A 163 -8.40 -9.78 -4.58
CA ALA A 163 -7.78 -9.70 -5.91
C ALA A 163 -6.55 -10.62 -6.06
N VAL A 164 -5.88 -10.96 -4.96
CA VAL A 164 -4.80 -11.96 -4.93
C VAL A 164 -5.38 -13.37 -4.85
N SER A 165 -6.23 -13.64 -3.87
CA SER A 165 -6.66 -15.01 -3.54
C SER A 165 -7.55 -15.63 -4.61
N LEU A 166 -8.43 -14.88 -5.26
CA LEU A 166 -9.37 -15.43 -6.23
C LEU A 166 -8.69 -15.95 -7.50
N PRO A 167 -7.76 -15.22 -8.17
CA PRO A 167 -6.98 -15.78 -9.29
C PRO A 167 -6.06 -16.93 -8.85
N MET A 168 -5.49 -16.87 -7.65
CA MET A 168 -4.65 -17.94 -7.11
C MET A 168 -5.40 -19.25 -6.95
N LYS A 169 -6.71 -19.22 -6.72
CA LYS A 169 -7.54 -20.45 -6.70
C LYS A 169 -7.54 -21.13 -8.06
N THR A 170 -7.68 -20.38 -9.14
CA THR A 170 -7.63 -20.93 -10.51
C THR A 170 -6.24 -21.49 -10.80
N ALA A 171 -5.18 -20.79 -10.42
CA ALA A 171 -3.80 -21.18 -10.67
C ALA A 171 -3.32 -22.37 -9.84
N THR A 172 -3.84 -22.53 -8.60
CA THR A 172 -3.41 -23.60 -7.67
C THR A 172 -4.37 -24.77 -7.58
N GLY A 173 -5.60 -24.61 -8.07
CA GLY A 173 -6.69 -25.59 -7.92
C GLY A 173 -7.18 -25.80 -6.48
N SER A 174 -6.74 -24.95 -5.52
CA SER A 174 -7.01 -25.14 -4.09
C SER A 174 -7.38 -23.84 -3.39
N ARG A 175 -8.54 -23.79 -2.76
CA ARG A 175 -8.99 -22.63 -1.96
C ARG A 175 -8.06 -22.32 -0.79
N SER A 176 -7.60 -23.35 -0.07
CA SER A 176 -6.72 -23.17 1.08
C SER A 176 -5.35 -22.62 0.67
N LYS A 177 -4.76 -23.12 -0.42
CA LYS A 177 -3.50 -22.55 -0.96
C LYS A 177 -3.71 -21.11 -1.41
N ALA A 178 -4.78 -20.82 -2.11
CA ALA A 178 -5.10 -19.48 -2.56
C ALA A 178 -5.30 -18.50 -1.40
N PHE A 179 -6.00 -18.91 -0.35
CA PHE A 179 -6.12 -18.14 0.90
C PHE A 179 -4.75 -17.85 1.52
N LEU A 180 -3.88 -18.87 1.61
CA LEU A 180 -2.54 -18.70 2.19
C LEU A 180 -1.66 -17.76 1.35
N TYR A 181 -1.80 -17.73 0.04
CA TYR A 181 -1.12 -16.74 -0.81
C TYR A 181 -1.64 -15.31 -0.51
N GLY A 182 -2.96 -15.09 -0.47
CA GLY A 182 -3.53 -13.78 -0.16
C GLY A 182 -3.21 -13.32 1.27
N MET A 183 -3.33 -14.19 2.27
CA MET A 183 -2.94 -13.88 3.64
C MET A 183 -1.43 -13.61 3.74
N GLY A 184 -0.60 -14.40 3.07
CA GLY A 184 0.84 -14.30 3.11
C GLY A 184 1.37 -13.00 2.46
N SER A 185 0.70 -12.49 1.41
CA SER A 185 1.09 -11.22 0.80
C SER A 185 0.91 -10.04 1.76
N GLY A 186 -0.13 -10.06 2.59
CA GLY A 186 -0.35 -9.05 3.62
C GLY A 186 0.53 -9.23 4.87
N ALA A 187 1.16 -10.39 5.08
CA ALA A 187 1.95 -10.64 6.29
C ALA A 187 3.21 -9.76 6.38
N VAL A 188 3.67 -9.19 5.29
CA VAL A 188 4.80 -8.24 5.27
C VAL A 188 4.43 -6.88 5.84
N GLU A 189 3.16 -6.47 5.76
CA GLU A 189 2.69 -5.17 6.23
C GLU A 189 3.00 -4.94 7.73
N PRO A 190 2.58 -5.79 8.68
CA PRO A 190 2.93 -5.57 10.08
C PRO A 190 4.43 -5.66 10.35
N VAL A 191 5.17 -6.45 9.57
CA VAL A 191 6.65 -6.54 9.71
C VAL A 191 7.28 -5.20 9.34
N PHE A 192 6.94 -4.65 8.20
CA PHE A 192 7.46 -3.35 7.76
C PHE A 192 6.89 -2.18 8.56
N ALA A 193 5.66 -2.30 9.09
CA ALA A 193 5.12 -1.31 10.03
C ALA A 193 5.94 -1.25 11.33
N VAL A 194 6.36 -2.39 11.88
CA VAL A 194 7.26 -2.42 13.04
C VAL A 194 8.60 -1.79 12.71
N ILE A 195 9.21 -2.12 11.57
CA ILE A 195 10.48 -1.53 11.11
C ILE A 195 10.31 0.00 10.96
N GLY A 196 9.29 0.45 10.25
CA GLY A 196 9.00 1.87 10.05
C GLY A 196 8.80 2.63 11.36
N TYR A 197 8.03 2.04 12.28
CA TYR A 197 7.78 2.60 13.61
C TYR A 197 9.10 2.87 14.36
N PHE A 198 9.98 1.88 14.47
CA PHE A 198 11.23 2.06 15.20
C PHE A 198 12.18 3.02 14.49
N LEU A 199 12.20 3.07 13.17
CA LEU A 199 13.00 4.05 12.43
C LEU A 199 12.50 5.48 12.73
N ALA A 200 11.21 5.75 12.56
CA ALA A 200 10.67 7.09 12.75
C ALA A 200 10.67 7.51 14.23
N ALA A 201 10.40 6.61 15.18
CA ALA A 201 10.39 6.93 16.59
C ALA A 201 11.78 7.29 17.14
N ASN A 202 12.86 6.71 16.60
CA ASN A 202 14.22 6.91 17.11
C ASN A 202 15.05 7.90 16.27
N LEU A 203 14.71 8.11 14.99
CA LEU A 203 15.43 8.98 14.07
C LEU A 203 14.56 10.19 13.69
N THR A 204 14.22 11.02 14.67
CA THR A 204 13.26 12.12 14.52
C THR A 204 13.65 13.13 13.44
N THR A 205 14.94 13.46 13.31
CA THR A 205 15.44 14.33 12.25
C THR A 205 15.28 13.77 10.85
N ALA A 206 15.14 12.45 10.72
CA ALA A 206 14.94 11.77 9.43
C ALA A 206 13.45 11.50 9.12
N GLN A 207 12.52 11.78 10.05
CA GLN A 207 11.08 11.53 9.85
C GLN A 207 10.53 12.14 8.55
N PRO A 208 10.82 13.42 8.20
CA PRO A 208 10.36 13.99 6.94
C PRO A 208 10.77 13.17 5.71
N TRP A 209 12.00 12.65 5.72
CA TRP A 209 12.53 11.81 4.65
C TRP A 209 11.82 10.44 4.58
N PHE A 210 11.55 9.83 5.74
CA PHE A 210 10.87 8.54 5.81
C PHE A 210 9.42 8.62 5.33
N LEU A 211 8.68 9.65 5.76
CA LEU A 211 7.30 9.85 5.33
C LEU A 211 7.24 10.06 3.81
N ALA A 212 8.08 10.94 3.28
CA ALA A 212 8.14 11.18 1.84
C ALA A 212 8.60 9.95 1.04
N PHE A 213 9.53 9.16 1.58
CA PHE A 213 9.97 7.91 0.98
C PHE A 213 8.82 6.92 0.82
N ALA A 214 8.02 6.70 1.87
CA ALA A 214 6.84 5.83 1.79
C ALA A 214 5.82 6.35 0.77
N ALA A 215 5.57 7.68 0.76
CA ALA A 215 4.68 8.30 -0.23
C ALA A 215 5.17 8.05 -1.67
N GLY A 216 6.46 8.22 -1.92
CA GLY A 216 7.05 8.00 -3.24
C GLY A 216 6.96 6.55 -3.70
N ALA A 217 7.23 5.60 -2.80
CA ALA A 217 7.09 4.19 -3.07
C ALA A 217 5.62 3.81 -3.36
N MET A 218 4.65 4.34 -2.58
CA MET A 218 3.22 4.11 -2.81
C MET A 218 2.76 4.69 -4.15
N ILE A 219 3.15 5.92 -4.49
CA ILE A 219 2.79 6.53 -5.78
C ILE A 219 3.41 5.75 -6.95
N PHE A 220 4.61 5.21 -6.79
CA PHE A 220 5.23 4.35 -7.80
C PHE A 220 4.34 3.14 -8.09
N VAL A 221 3.91 2.38 -7.07
CA VAL A 221 2.99 1.24 -7.22
C VAL A 221 1.67 1.65 -7.87
N VAL A 222 1.11 2.79 -7.48
CA VAL A 222 -0.16 3.28 -8.07
C VAL A 222 -0.02 3.52 -9.57
N VAL A 223 1.08 4.16 -9.99
CA VAL A 223 1.29 4.55 -11.40
C VAL A 223 1.73 3.36 -12.25
N GLU A 224 2.59 2.50 -11.72
CA GLU A 224 3.16 1.37 -12.45
C GLU A 224 2.16 0.21 -12.58
N ASP A 225 1.36 -0.06 -11.54
CA ASP A 225 0.53 -1.27 -11.46
C ASP A 225 -0.96 -0.98 -11.36
N LEU A 226 -1.42 -0.25 -10.33
CA LEU A 226 -2.85 -0.17 -10.03
C LEU A 226 -3.66 0.60 -11.09
N ILE A 227 -3.16 1.73 -11.57
CA ILE A 227 -3.83 2.52 -12.60
C ILE A 227 -3.84 1.80 -13.95
N PRO A 228 -2.72 1.27 -14.45
CA PRO A 228 -2.72 0.48 -15.68
C PRO A 228 -3.64 -0.73 -15.61
N ASP A 229 -3.62 -1.49 -14.52
CA ASP A 229 -4.49 -2.65 -14.33
C ASP A 229 -5.97 -2.27 -14.30
N ALA A 230 -6.32 -1.10 -13.73
CA ALA A 230 -7.68 -0.57 -13.73
C ALA A 230 -8.13 -0.09 -15.12
N HIS A 231 -7.23 0.37 -15.97
CA HIS A 231 -7.55 0.88 -17.33
C HIS A 231 -7.52 -0.18 -18.40
N LEU A 232 -6.76 -1.24 -18.24
CA LEU A 232 -6.67 -2.36 -19.20
C LEU A 232 -7.93 -3.25 -19.21
N SER A 233 -8.89 -3.00 -18.32
CA SER A 233 -10.16 -3.74 -18.28
C SER A 233 -11.16 -3.24 -19.33
N GLU A 234 -12.15 -4.08 -19.66
CA GLU A 234 -13.26 -3.73 -20.55
C GLU A 234 -14.15 -2.59 -20.00
N HIS A 235 -13.95 -2.17 -18.75
CA HIS A 235 -14.79 -1.21 -18.05
C HIS A 235 -14.00 -0.06 -17.40
N PRO A 236 -13.26 0.78 -18.16
CA PRO A 236 -12.33 1.79 -17.62
C PRO A 236 -13.03 2.85 -16.73
N HIS A 237 -14.29 3.20 -17.03
CA HIS A 237 -15.04 4.16 -16.20
C HIS A 237 -15.25 3.66 -14.76
N PHE A 238 -15.36 2.36 -14.52
CA PHE A 238 -15.43 1.81 -13.16
C PHE A 238 -14.14 2.02 -12.40
N GLY A 239 -12.97 1.92 -13.06
CA GLY A 239 -11.66 2.24 -12.47
C GLY A 239 -11.57 3.71 -12.10
N THR A 240 -11.95 4.60 -13.01
CA THR A 240 -11.95 6.06 -12.76
C THR A 240 -12.86 6.43 -11.57
N TRP A 241 -14.11 5.93 -11.55
CA TRP A 241 -15.01 6.19 -10.43
C TRP A 241 -14.51 5.55 -9.12
N GLY A 242 -13.93 4.36 -9.20
CA GLY A 242 -13.25 3.75 -8.06
C GLY A 242 -12.20 4.69 -7.48
N ALA A 243 -11.28 5.18 -8.32
CA ALA A 243 -10.21 6.10 -7.90
C ALA A 243 -10.76 7.39 -7.27
N MET A 244 -11.78 7.99 -7.87
CA MET A 244 -12.41 9.18 -7.30
C MET A 244 -13.06 8.91 -5.94
N LEU A 245 -13.74 7.78 -5.78
CA LEU A 245 -14.39 7.40 -4.52
C LEU A 245 -13.35 7.07 -3.45
N GLY A 246 -12.31 6.31 -3.78
CA GLY A 246 -11.22 5.99 -2.86
C GLY A 246 -10.48 7.23 -2.39
N PHE A 247 -10.14 8.11 -3.32
CA PHE A 247 -9.52 9.39 -3.01
C PHE A 247 -10.38 10.26 -2.08
N ALA A 248 -11.68 10.43 -2.43
CA ALA A 248 -12.59 11.24 -1.64
C ALA A 248 -12.81 10.66 -0.23
N MET A 249 -12.91 9.33 -0.11
CA MET A 249 -13.05 8.66 1.17
C MET A 249 -11.81 8.89 2.05
N MET A 250 -10.61 8.65 1.51
CA MET A 250 -9.37 8.81 2.27
C MET A 250 -9.13 10.27 2.66
N MET A 251 -9.35 11.21 1.73
CA MET A 251 -9.29 12.63 2.03
C MET A 251 -10.24 13.02 3.18
N ALA A 252 -11.46 12.46 3.19
CA ALA A 252 -12.41 12.72 4.26
C ALA A 252 -11.95 12.13 5.60
N LEU A 253 -11.34 10.95 5.60
CA LEU A 253 -10.77 10.35 6.81
C LEU A 253 -9.61 11.19 7.36
N ASP A 254 -8.66 11.60 6.49
CA ASP A 254 -7.53 12.42 6.89
C ASP A 254 -7.98 13.76 7.48
N VAL A 255 -8.89 14.48 6.82
CA VAL A 255 -9.38 15.78 7.29
C VAL A 255 -10.25 15.68 8.53
N ALA A 256 -10.99 14.58 8.71
CA ALA A 256 -11.85 14.39 9.88
C ALA A 256 -11.12 13.88 11.12
N LEU A 257 -9.99 13.20 10.95
CA LEU A 257 -9.22 12.58 12.03
C LEU A 257 -7.85 13.25 12.26
N GLY A 258 -7.35 14.02 11.28
CA GLY A 258 -6.13 14.82 11.39
C GLY A 258 -6.42 16.22 11.83
#